data_9841e75403831a0591c001df565a8f29
#
_entry.id   9841e75403831a0591c001df565a8f29
#
_cell.length_a   1.000
_cell.length_b   1.000
_cell.length_c   1.000
_cell.angle_alpha   90.00
_cell.angle_beta   90.00
_cell.angle_gamma   90.00
#
_symmetry.space_group_name_H-M   'P 1'
#
loop_
_entity.id
_entity.type
_entity.pdbx_description
1 polymer ?
#
loop_
_entity_poly.entity_id
_entity_poly.type
_entity_poly.pdbx_seq_one_letter_code
_entity_poly.pdbx_strand_id
1 'polypeptide(L)'
;VVVLIDEYDKPILDRIEDREKAAAIREVLKDFYSVIKDSDPYLRFVFLTGVSKFSKVSLFSGLNNLQDITIDPRYSAICGYTDEDVDTVFAPELPGLDRAEIRAWYNGYNWCGTSVYNPFDLLLLFSNRIFRPYWFETGTPTFLVKLLAERGYFTPNLARLYANEALLSTFDV
;
A
#
# COMPACT_ATOMS: atom_id res chain seq x y z
N VAL A 1 0.56 -23.20 -9.91
CA VAL A 1 1.49 -22.33 -9.17
C VAL A 1 0.71 -21.15 -8.61
N VAL A 2 1.11 -20.63 -7.43
CA VAL A 2 0.67 -19.35 -6.85
C VAL A 2 1.85 -18.40 -6.89
N VAL A 3 1.64 -17.19 -7.37
CA VAL A 3 2.65 -16.13 -7.42
C VAL A 3 2.20 -14.97 -6.55
N LEU A 4 3.02 -14.62 -5.57
CA LEU A 4 2.81 -13.48 -4.69
C LEU A 4 4.03 -12.56 -4.81
N ILE A 5 3.81 -11.30 -5.19
CA ILE A 5 4.86 -10.30 -5.35
C ILE A 5 4.49 -9.09 -4.51
N ASP A 6 5.30 -8.83 -3.51
CA ASP A 6 5.16 -7.63 -2.67
C ASP A 6 6.08 -6.52 -3.18
N GLU A 7 5.62 -5.28 -3.05
CA GLU A 7 6.35 -4.08 -3.46
C GLU A 7 6.88 -4.17 -4.92
N TYR A 8 6.02 -4.53 -5.87
CA TYR A 8 6.38 -4.70 -7.28
C TYR A 8 7.09 -3.47 -7.90
N ASP A 9 6.84 -2.31 -7.34
CA ASP A 9 7.31 -1.00 -7.82
C ASP A 9 8.57 -0.50 -7.09
N LYS A 10 8.99 -1.16 -6.01
CA LYS A 10 10.12 -0.73 -5.18
C LYS A 10 11.42 -0.50 -5.97
N PRO A 11 11.84 -1.36 -6.91
CA PRO A 11 13.06 -1.12 -7.66
C PRO A 11 13.05 0.20 -8.45
N ILE A 12 11.88 0.64 -8.92
CA ILE A 12 11.70 1.91 -9.62
C ILE A 12 11.71 3.06 -8.61
N LEU A 13 10.96 2.91 -7.49
CA LEU A 13 10.86 3.93 -6.45
C LEU A 13 12.21 4.26 -5.81
N ASP A 14 13.06 3.25 -5.60
CA ASP A 14 14.40 3.43 -5.06
C ASP A 14 15.33 4.24 -6.00
N ARG A 15 14.92 4.45 -7.24
CA ARG A 15 15.66 5.21 -8.27
C ARG A 15 14.87 6.36 -8.89
N ILE A 16 13.79 6.78 -8.27
CA ILE A 16 12.86 7.77 -8.81
C ILE A 16 13.52 9.13 -9.08
N GLU A 17 14.59 9.45 -8.35
CA GLU A 17 15.38 10.67 -8.54
C GLU A 17 16.29 10.58 -9.80
N ASP A 18 16.64 9.37 -10.25
CA ASP A 18 17.42 9.12 -11.45
C ASP A 18 16.50 8.57 -12.56
N ARG A 19 15.95 9.47 -13.34
CA ARG A 19 14.93 9.13 -14.36
C ARG A 19 15.44 8.12 -15.39
N GLU A 20 16.71 8.19 -15.77
CA GLU A 20 17.28 7.27 -16.76
C GLU A 20 17.34 5.85 -16.19
N LYS A 21 17.81 5.71 -14.95
CA LYS A 21 17.85 4.41 -14.27
C LYS A 21 16.46 3.90 -13.96
N ALA A 22 15.54 4.75 -13.49
CA ALA A 22 14.16 4.35 -13.24
C ALA A 22 13.49 3.82 -14.52
N ALA A 23 13.69 4.50 -15.66
CA ALA A 23 13.18 4.06 -16.94
C ALA A 23 13.79 2.72 -17.39
N ALA A 24 15.11 2.54 -17.25
CA ALA A 24 15.78 1.29 -17.59
C ALA A 24 15.25 0.12 -16.73
N ILE A 25 15.11 0.33 -15.42
CA ILE A 25 14.55 -0.68 -14.51
C ILE A 25 13.10 -1.00 -14.88
N ARG A 26 12.31 0.00 -15.24
CA ARG A 26 10.93 -0.20 -15.67
C ARG A 26 10.83 -1.13 -16.87
N GLU A 27 11.66 -0.97 -17.89
CA GLU A 27 11.64 -1.85 -19.07
C GLU A 27 12.03 -3.31 -18.68
N VAL A 28 13.02 -3.48 -17.82
CA VAL A 28 13.38 -4.82 -17.31
C VAL A 28 12.23 -5.46 -16.54
N LEU A 29 11.57 -4.71 -15.66
CA LEU A 29 10.41 -5.22 -14.90
C LEU A 29 9.21 -5.53 -15.78
N LYS A 30 8.99 -4.74 -16.84
CA LYS A 30 7.94 -4.99 -17.82
C LYS A 30 8.14 -6.34 -18.53
N ASP A 31 9.37 -6.63 -18.97
CA ASP A 31 9.71 -7.92 -19.56
C ASP A 31 9.55 -9.05 -18.54
N PHE A 32 10.02 -8.86 -17.32
CA PHE A 32 9.88 -9.85 -16.24
C PHE A 32 8.41 -10.16 -15.95
N TYR A 33 7.56 -9.13 -15.80
CA TYR A 33 6.15 -9.35 -15.51
C TYR A 33 5.37 -9.91 -16.72
N SER A 34 5.82 -9.71 -17.95
CA SER A 34 5.18 -10.29 -19.13
C SER A 34 5.17 -11.83 -19.08
N VAL A 35 6.14 -12.43 -18.42
CA VAL A 35 6.22 -13.90 -18.21
C VAL A 35 5.01 -14.43 -17.42
N ILE A 36 4.41 -13.61 -16.56
CA ILE A 36 3.18 -14.00 -15.84
C ILE A 36 2.05 -14.31 -16.81
N LYS A 37 1.89 -13.52 -17.87
CA LYS A 37 0.89 -13.75 -18.89
C LYS A 37 1.16 -15.00 -19.71
N ASP A 38 2.40 -15.20 -20.10
CA ASP A 38 2.80 -16.37 -20.88
C ASP A 38 2.68 -17.68 -20.06
N SER A 39 2.71 -17.55 -18.74
CA SER A 39 2.57 -18.65 -17.78
C SER A 39 1.13 -18.91 -17.34
N ASP A 40 0.15 -18.17 -17.83
CA ASP A 40 -1.25 -18.22 -17.40
C ASP A 40 -1.84 -19.64 -17.25
N PRO A 41 -1.59 -20.60 -18.19
CA PRO A 41 -2.08 -21.97 -18.05
C PRO A 41 -1.55 -22.73 -16.82
N TYR A 42 -0.45 -22.28 -16.23
CA TYR A 42 0.20 -22.91 -15.07
C TYR A 42 -0.08 -22.16 -13.76
N LEU A 43 -0.71 -20.99 -13.83
CA LEU A 43 -0.97 -20.13 -12.70
C LEU A 43 -2.38 -20.37 -12.16
N ARG A 44 -2.46 -20.63 -10.86
CA ARG A 44 -3.74 -20.73 -10.12
C ARG A 44 -4.16 -19.38 -9.53
N PHE A 45 -3.21 -18.59 -9.13
CA PHE A 45 -3.44 -17.30 -8.53
C PHE A 45 -2.19 -16.42 -8.62
N VAL A 46 -2.41 -15.13 -8.89
CA VAL A 46 -1.36 -14.11 -8.91
C VAL A 46 -1.84 -12.92 -8.08
N PHE A 47 -1.01 -12.46 -7.16
CA PHE A 47 -1.29 -11.27 -6.36
C PHE A 47 -0.06 -10.38 -6.31
N LEU A 48 -0.24 -9.12 -6.68
CA LEU A 48 0.81 -8.12 -6.71
C LEU A 48 0.41 -6.98 -5.77
N THR A 49 1.35 -6.54 -4.91
CA THR A 49 1.20 -5.32 -4.10
C THR A 49 2.25 -4.30 -4.47
N GLY A 50 1.98 -3.04 -4.23
CA GLY A 50 2.93 -1.95 -4.45
C GLY A 50 2.60 -0.72 -3.61
N VAL A 51 3.58 0.16 -3.46
CA VAL A 51 3.44 1.42 -2.71
C VAL A 51 2.75 2.48 -3.57
N SER A 52 3.03 2.48 -4.88
CA SER A 52 2.47 3.44 -5.83
C SER A 52 1.69 2.72 -6.92
N LYS A 53 0.73 3.43 -7.50
CA LYS A 53 0.03 2.95 -8.67
C LYS A 53 0.72 3.50 -9.91
N PHE A 54 1.67 2.76 -10.46
CA PHE A 54 2.14 3.06 -11.82
C PHE A 54 1.01 2.81 -12.80
N SER A 55 0.84 3.71 -13.78
CA SER A 55 -0.24 3.56 -14.75
C SER A 55 -0.16 2.19 -15.45
N LYS A 56 -1.30 1.56 -15.68
CA LYS A 56 -1.36 0.26 -16.39
C LYS A 56 -0.60 0.28 -17.71
N VAL A 57 -0.45 1.47 -18.30
CA VAL A 57 0.20 1.68 -19.59
C VAL A 57 1.72 1.47 -19.51
N SER A 58 2.36 1.74 -18.38
CA SER A 58 3.82 1.72 -18.30
C SER A 58 4.41 0.35 -17.94
N LEU A 59 3.86 -0.33 -16.94
CA LEU A 59 4.45 -1.59 -16.43
C LEU A 59 3.63 -2.83 -16.77
N PHE A 60 2.31 -2.71 -16.76
CA PHE A 60 1.37 -3.82 -16.93
C PHE A 60 0.58 -3.75 -18.25
N SER A 61 1.05 -3.00 -19.23
CA SER A 61 0.36 -2.87 -20.54
C SER A 61 0.13 -4.21 -21.25
N GLY A 62 0.99 -5.18 -21.00
CA GLY A 62 0.86 -6.55 -21.52
C GLY A 62 -0.02 -7.49 -20.68
N LEU A 63 -0.36 -7.12 -19.44
CA LEU A 63 -1.08 -7.99 -18.49
C LEU A 63 -2.57 -7.63 -18.47
N ASN A 64 -3.33 -8.28 -19.33
CA ASN A 64 -4.80 -8.15 -19.36
C ASN A 64 -5.53 -9.18 -18.48
N ASN A 65 -4.79 -10.07 -17.82
CA ASN A 65 -5.28 -11.10 -16.91
C ASN A 65 -5.31 -10.68 -15.43
N LEU A 66 -4.82 -9.47 -15.10
CA LEU A 66 -4.87 -8.94 -13.74
C LEU A 66 -6.05 -7.98 -13.55
N GLN A 67 -6.75 -8.14 -12.43
CA GLN A 67 -7.76 -7.20 -11.97
C GLN A 67 -7.13 -6.21 -10.98
N ASP A 68 -7.28 -4.93 -11.25
CA ASP A 68 -6.90 -3.88 -10.31
C ASP A 68 -7.97 -3.73 -9.22
N ILE A 69 -7.58 -4.01 -7.99
CA ILE A 69 -8.46 -3.96 -6.82
C ILE A 69 -8.08 -2.84 -5.83
N THR A 70 -7.15 -1.97 -6.21
CA THR A 70 -6.57 -0.94 -5.32
C THR A 70 -7.64 -0.07 -4.64
N ILE A 71 -8.67 0.32 -5.39
CA ILE A 71 -9.78 1.15 -4.88
C ILE A 71 -11.14 0.48 -5.11
N ASP A 72 -11.18 -0.85 -5.06
CA ASP A 72 -12.42 -1.61 -5.17
C ASP A 72 -13.03 -1.79 -3.77
N PRO A 73 -14.24 -1.27 -3.51
CA PRO A 73 -14.88 -1.36 -2.18
C PRO A 73 -15.03 -2.78 -1.64
N ARG A 74 -15.10 -3.78 -2.54
CA ARG A 74 -15.18 -5.21 -2.15
C ARG A 74 -13.93 -5.69 -1.41
N TYR A 75 -12.81 -5.00 -1.59
CA TYR A 75 -11.50 -5.36 -1.01
C TYR A 75 -11.01 -4.29 -0.03
N SER A 76 -11.90 -3.39 0.42
CA SER A 76 -11.52 -2.24 1.26
C SER A 76 -10.81 -2.60 2.57
N ALA A 77 -10.97 -3.82 3.08
CA ALA A 77 -10.34 -4.30 4.30
C ALA A 77 -9.14 -5.24 4.07
N ILE A 78 -8.73 -5.48 2.81
CA ILE A 78 -7.71 -6.51 2.50
C ILE A 78 -6.32 -6.19 3.09
N CYS A 79 -6.01 -4.92 3.30
CA CYS A 79 -4.69 -4.47 3.78
C CYS A 79 -4.67 -4.04 5.26
N GLY A 80 -5.70 -4.36 6.03
CA GLY A 80 -5.75 -3.97 7.44
C GLY A 80 -6.73 -4.78 8.26
N TYR A 81 -6.75 -4.55 9.57
CA TYR A 81 -7.74 -5.15 10.46
C TYR A 81 -8.94 -4.24 10.63
N THR A 82 -10.12 -4.81 10.64
CA THR A 82 -11.39 -4.10 10.91
C THR A 82 -11.64 -3.95 12.42
N ASP A 83 -12.62 -3.14 12.79
CA ASP A 83 -13.11 -3.09 14.18
C ASP A 83 -13.56 -4.48 14.66
N GLU A 84 -14.24 -5.24 13.78
CA GLU A 84 -14.69 -6.60 14.09
C GLU A 84 -13.51 -7.55 14.35
N ASP A 85 -12.45 -7.48 13.55
CA ASP A 85 -11.24 -8.29 13.78
C ASP A 85 -10.62 -7.98 15.14
N VAL A 86 -10.53 -6.68 15.49
CA VAL A 86 -9.98 -6.26 16.80
C VAL A 86 -10.83 -6.78 17.94
N ASP A 87 -12.15 -6.71 17.83
CA ASP A 87 -13.09 -7.07 18.87
C ASP A 87 -13.32 -8.61 19.01
N THR A 88 -12.96 -9.37 17.97
CA THR A 88 -13.13 -10.84 17.95
C THR A 88 -11.81 -11.60 17.96
N VAL A 89 -11.00 -11.43 16.92
CA VAL A 89 -9.73 -12.17 16.74
C VAL A 89 -8.72 -11.74 17.81
N PHE A 90 -8.62 -10.44 18.08
CA PHE A 90 -7.70 -9.87 19.04
C PHE A 90 -8.32 -9.63 20.43
N ALA A 91 -9.54 -10.11 20.69
CA ALA A 91 -10.17 -10.01 22.02
C ALA A 91 -9.25 -10.45 23.18
N PRO A 92 -8.44 -11.52 23.06
CA PRO A 92 -7.51 -11.91 24.13
C PRO A 92 -6.42 -10.89 24.43
N GLU A 93 -6.09 -10.01 23.48
CA GLU A 93 -5.04 -9.00 23.61
C GLU A 93 -5.55 -7.67 24.20
N LEU A 94 -6.86 -7.47 24.25
CA LEU A 94 -7.46 -6.20 24.70
C LEU A 94 -7.37 -5.93 26.19
N PRO A 95 -7.36 -6.93 27.13
CA PRO A 95 -7.34 -6.63 28.55
C PRO A 95 -6.23 -5.66 28.96
N GLY A 96 -6.61 -4.56 29.64
CA GLY A 96 -5.69 -3.53 30.09
C GLY A 96 -5.34 -2.45 29.02
N LEU A 97 -5.93 -2.50 27.85
CA LEU A 97 -5.83 -1.48 26.81
C LEU A 97 -7.19 -0.80 26.62
N ASP A 98 -7.17 0.51 26.44
CA ASP A 98 -8.38 1.28 26.10
C ASP A 98 -8.71 1.10 24.61
N ARG A 99 -9.87 0.54 24.31
CA ARG A 99 -10.33 0.29 22.95
C ARG A 99 -10.54 1.57 22.13
N ALA A 100 -10.97 2.66 22.78
CA ALA A 100 -11.14 3.95 22.13
C ALA A 100 -9.78 4.58 21.80
N GLU A 101 -8.80 4.41 22.68
CA GLU A 101 -7.44 4.86 22.44
C GLU A 101 -6.77 4.07 21.32
N ILE A 102 -6.93 2.74 21.26
CA ILE A 102 -6.47 1.91 20.13
C ILE A 102 -7.03 2.46 18.81
N ARG A 103 -8.31 2.78 18.77
CA ARG A 103 -8.96 3.33 17.58
C ARG A 103 -8.37 4.69 17.20
N ALA A 104 -8.18 5.57 18.16
CA ALA A 104 -7.66 6.91 17.93
C ALA A 104 -6.21 6.87 17.39
N TRP A 105 -5.40 5.93 17.86
CA TRP A 105 -4.01 5.80 17.43
C TRP A 105 -3.84 5.13 16.08
N TYR A 106 -4.58 4.04 15.80
CA TYR A 106 -4.20 3.11 14.73
C TYR A 106 -5.25 2.88 13.64
N ASN A 107 -6.49 3.38 13.82
CA ASN A 107 -7.53 3.29 12.80
C ASN A 107 -7.51 4.54 11.91
N GLY A 108 -6.57 4.59 10.96
CA GLY A 108 -6.35 5.76 10.11
C GLY A 108 -6.48 5.52 8.61
N TYR A 109 -6.69 4.28 8.17
CA TYR A 109 -6.80 3.95 6.76
C TYR A 109 -8.23 3.68 6.35
N ASN A 110 -8.64 4.22 5.19
CA ASN A 110 -9.93 3.97 4.59
C ASN A 110 -9.80 3.86 3.08
N TRP A 111 -10.08 2.68 2.55
CA TRP A 111 -9.96 2.35 1.14
C TRP A 111 -11.36 2.24 0.50
N CYS A 112 -12.05 3.36 0.33
CA CYS A 112 -13.39 3.42 -0.31
C CYS A 112 -14.49 2.63 0.42
N GLY A 113 -14.39 2.45 1.73
CA GLY A 113 -15.38 1.66 2.48
C GLY A 113 -15.06 1.56 3.95
N THR A 114 -14.60 0.40 4.37
CA THR A 114 -14.33 0.11 5.78
C THR A 114 -13.04 0.77 6.23
N SER A 115 -13.08 1.47 7.37
CA SER A 115 -11.87 1.92 8.05
C SER A 115 -11.12 0.73 8.65
N VAL A 116 -9.80 0.73 8.51
CA VAL A 116 -8.96 -0.36 8.97
C VAL A 116 -7.77 0.14 9.79
N TYR A 117 -7.33 -0.71 10.70
CA TYR A 117 -6.15 -0.52 11.51
C TYR A 117 -4.91 -0.95 10.74
N ASN A 118 -3.79 -0.21 10.94
CA ASN A 118 -2.50 -0.67 10.45
C ASN A 118 -2.10 -1.96 11.18
N PRO A 119 -1.88 -3.07 10.46
CA PRO A 119 -1.53 -4.35 11.08
C PRO A 119 -0.24 -4.31 11.89
N PHE A 120 0.79 -3.64 11.37
CA PHE A 120 2.09 -3.53 12.03
C PHE A 120 2.00 -2.82 13.37
N ASP A 121 1.34 -1.64 13.39
CA ASP A 121 1.15 -0.86 14.60
C ASP A 121 0.36 -1.63 15.67
N LEU A 122 -0.73 -2.27 15.24
CA LEU A 122 -1.61 -2.98 16.15
C LEU A 122 -0.91 -4.18 16.78
N LEU A 123 -0.18 -4.96 15.99
CA LEU A 123 0.58 -6.11 16.51
C LEU A 123 1.70 -5.68 17.46
N LEU A 124 2.37 -4.56 17.17
CA LEU A 124 3.39 -4.02 18.07
C LEU A 124 2.79 -3.43 19.34
N LEU A 125 1.61 -2.81 19.30
CA LEU A 125 0.90 -2.41 20.50
C LEU A 125 0.60 -3.62 21.40
N PHE A 126 0.05 -4.69 20.82
CA PHE A 126 -0.29 -5.89 21.57
C PHE A 126 0.94 -6.55 22.19
N SER A 127 2.05 -6.57 21.46
CA SER A 127 3.32 -7.12 21.96
C SER A 127 3.96 -6.26 23.06
N ASN A 128 4.02 -4.94 22.84
CA ASN A 128 4.78 -4.03 23.71
C ASN A 128 3.92 -3.39 24.81
N ARG A 129 2.60 -3.39 24.65
CA ARG A 129 1.62 -2.78 25.56
C ARG A 129 1.82 -1.26 25.76
N ILE A 130 2.42 -0.59 24.78
CA ILE A 130 2.75 0.85 24.81
C ILE A 130 2.23 1.49 23.53
N PHE A 131 1.45 2.57 23.65
CA PHE A 131 1.01 3.35 22.52
C PHE A 131 2.17 4.17 21.94
N ARG A 132 2.47 3.96 20.65
CA ARG A 132 3.52 4.66 19.90
C ARG A 132 3.16 4.74 18.42
N PRO A 133 3.69 5.71 17.67
CA PRO A 133 3.56 5.78 16.21
C PRO A 133 4.58 4.84 15.53
N TYR A 134 4.44 3.55 15.67
CA TYR A 134 5.40 2.54 15.20
C TYR A 134 5.68 2.61 13.69
N TRP A 135 4.63 2.88 12.88
CA TRP A 135 4.78 3.01 11.43
C TRP A 135 5.68 4.20 11.04
N PHE A 136 5.71 5.25 11.85
CA PHE A 136 6.52 6.44 11.58
C PHE A 136 8.01 6.16 11.74
N GLU A 137 8.38 5.25 12.63
CA GLU A 137 9.77 4.87 12.89
C GLU A 137 10.36 4.03 11.73
N THR A 138 9.52 3.33 10.97
CA THR A 138 9.97 2.38 9.93
C THR A 138 9.56 2.76 8.50
N GLY A 139 8.57 3.59 8.35
CA GLY A 139 7.86 3.78 7.10
C GLY A 139 7.87 5.21 6.53
N THR A 140 8.81 6.09 6.93
CA THR A 140 8.85 7.44 6.33
C THR A 140 9.17 7.34 4.84
N PRO A 141 8.21 7.59 3.93
CA PRO A 141 8.45 7.52 2.50
C PRO A 141 9.26 8.75 2.08
N THR A 142 10.58 8.67 2.25
CA THR A 142 11.52 9.76 1.97
C THR A 142 11.34 10.31 0.56
N PHE A 143 11.06 9.43 -0.42
CA PHE A 143 10.78 9.83 -1.80
C PHE A 143 9.53 10.71 -1.90
N LEU A 144 8.46 10.39 -1.16
CA LEU A 144 7.22 11.15 -1.18
C LEU A 144 7.40 12.54 -0.58
N VAL A 145 8.12 12.63 0.55
CA VAL A 145 8.45 13.90 1.19
C VAL A 145 9.24 14.81 0.25
N LYS A 146 10.26 14.26 -0.42
CA LYS A 146 11.05 14.99 -1.41
C LYS A 146 10.20 15.44 -2.59
N LEU A 147 9.41 14.55 -3.15
CA LEU A 147 8.55 14.84 -4.29
C LEU A 147 7.52 15.94 -4.00
N LEU A 148 6.92 15.91 -2.81
CA LEU A 148 5.98 16.94 -2.37
C LEU A 148 6.69 18.30 -2.18
N ALA A 149 7.91 18.28 -1.63
CA ALA A 149 8.73 19.48 -1.46
C ALA A 149 9.14 20.09 -2.81
N GLU A 150 9.60 19.28 -3.75
CA GLU A 150 10.00 19.72 -5.09
C GLU A 150 8.83 20.29 -5.91
N ARG A 151 7.64 19.74 -5.74
CA ARG A 151 6.42 20.21 -6.43
C ARG A 151 5.71 21.36 -5.72
N GLY A 152 6.22 21.82 -4.57
CA GLY A 152 5.64 22.93 -3.82
C GLY A 152 4.24 22.62 -3.26
N TYR A 153 3.93 21.36 -3.00
CA TYR A 153 2.64 20.98 -2.43
C TYR A 153 2.48 21.54 -1.01
N PHE A 154 1.37 22.23 -0.79
CA PHE A 154 1.01 22.72 0.54
C PHE A 154 0.47 21.59 1.39
N THR A 155 1.35 21.00 2.23
CA THR A 155 1.08 19.81 3.04
C THR A 155 -0.17 19.86 3.93
N PRO A 156 -0.63 21.02 4.50
CA PRO A 156 -1.88 21.06 5.24
C PRO A 156 -3.12 20.62 4.45
N ASN A 157 -3.10 20.75 3.12
CA ASN A 157 -4.21 20.28 2.29
C ASN A 157 -4.28 18.74 2.23
N LEU A 158 -3.15 18.04 2.43
CA LEU A 158 -3.10 16.58 2.41
C LEU A 158 -3.89 15.94 3.57
N ALA A 159 -3.98 16.63 4.71
CA ALA A 159 -4.75 16.14 5.87
C ALA A 159 -6.27 16.06 5.61
N ARG A 160 -6.75 16.61 4.51
CA ARG A 160 -8.19 16.65 4.12
C ARG A 160 -8.50 15.79 2.91
N LEU A 161 -7.51 15.13 2.33
CA LEU A 161 -7.72 14.29 1.15
C LEU A 161 -8.15 12.89 1.57
N TYR A 162 -9.23 12.42 0.96
CA TYR A 162 -9.64 11.02 1.04
C TYR A 162 -8.97 10.24 -0.10
N ALA A 163 -8.60 8.99 0.14
CA ALA A 163 -7.87 8.15 -0.82
C ALA A 163 -8.55 7.97 -2.18
N ASN A 164 -9.82 8.30 -2.30
CA ASN A 164 -10.60 8.20 -3.53
C ASN A 164 -10.51 9.43 -4.46
N GLU A 165 -9.88 10.54 -4.07
CA GLU A 165 -10.10 11.78 -4.81
C GLU A 165 -8.98 12.27 -5.72
N ALA A 166 -7.71 12.04 -5.50
CA ALA A 166 -6.75 12.75 -6.34
C ALA A 166 -5.30 12.26 -6.37
N LEU A 167 -4.80 11.57 -5.37
CA LEU A 167 -3.37 11.22 -5.32
C LEU A 167 -2.97 10.08 -6.25
N LEU A 168 -3.94 9.41 -6.85
CA LEU A 168 -3.70 8.28 -7.74
C LEU A 168 -3.38 8.68 -9.19
N SER A 169 -3.45 9.95 -9.54
CA SER A 169 -3.56 10.31 -10.95
C SER A 169 -2.25 10.63 -11.68
N THR A 170 -1.10 10.79 -11.03
CA THR A 170 0.04 11.36 -11.75
C THR A 170 1.42 10.96 -11.25
N PHE A 171 1.71 9.68 -11.19
CA PHE A 171 3.09 9.22 -11.25
C PHE A 171 3.39 8.66 -12.64
N ASP A 172 3.52 9.53 -13.63
CA ASP A 172 4.22 9.20 -14.86
C ASP A 172 5.71 9.50 -14.66
N VAL A 173 6.50 8.43 -14.65
CA VAL A 173 7.96 8.49 -14.74
C VAL A 173 8.38 8.16 -16.16
#